data_d3c4a1fc3bd723ec08bf35c15664e910
#
_entry.id   d3c4a1fc3bd723ec08bf35c15664e910
#
_cell.length_a   1.000
_cell.length_b   1.000
_cell.length_c   1.000
_cell.angle_alpha   90.00
_cell.angle_beta   90.00
_cell.angle_gamma   90.00
#
_symmetry.space_group_name_H-M   'P 1'
#
loop_
_entity.id
_entity.type
_entity.pdbx_description
1 polymer ?
#
loop_
_entity_poly.entity_id
_entity_poly.type
_entity_poly.pdbx_seq_one_letter_code
_entity_poly.pdbx_strand_id
1 'polypeptide(L)'
;MTRWHTTCLGAIALLAIATVATAAPQYRTYANARFGTTADVPADWKSDPPPANGDGLRFVSPDQRASLTVSGSLQIYDTIDEAMKAYEEPGDGEKITYRHREPRALVISGTRGDTIFYAKHVLSCGDQIWNSIYLEYPAAEKTAYDALVTHVAGSLRPGRSAQVPRCK
;
A
#
# COMPACT_ATOMS: atom_id res chain seq x y z
N MET A 1 -35.73 29.68 68.89
CA MET A 1 -35.70 29.90 67.45
C MET A 1 -34.36 29.30 66.95
N THR A 2 -34.36 28.04 66.48
CA THR A 2 -33.17 27.30 66.12
C THR A 2 -33.17 27.15 64.57
N ARG A 3 -32.21 27.77 63.84
CA ARG A 3 -32.06 27.71 62.39
C ARG A 3 -31.18 26.49 62.05
N TRP A 4 -31.70 25.58 61.26
CA TRP A 4 -30.95 24.45 60.68
C TRP A 4 -30.39 24.88 59.32
N HIS A 5 -29.05 24.80 59.19
CA HIS A 5 -28.35 25.01 57.93
C HIS A 5 -28.14 23.63 57.24
N THR A 6 -28.84 23.41 56.16
CA THR A 6 -28.66 22.21 55.32
C THR A 6 -27.53 22.49 54.32
N THR A 7 -26.39 21.82 54.48
CA THR A 7 -25.25 21.87 53.55
C THR A 7 -25.46 20.82 52.49
N CYS A 8 -25.74 21.18 51.23
CA CYS A 8 -25.73 20.30 50.08
C CYS A 8 -24.29 20.07 49.59
N LEU A 9 -23.72 18.89 49.80
CA LEU A 9 -22.49 18.44 49.15
C LEU A 9 -22.82 17.98 47.71
N GLY A 10 -22.43 18.78 46.73
CA GLY A 10 -22.49 18.38 45.33
C GLY A 10 -21.31 17.45 44.99
N ALA A 11 -21.58 16.19 44.69
CA ALA A 11 -20.58 15.25 44.18
C ALA A 11 -20.32 15.55 42.70
N ILE A 12 -19.12 16.04 42.37
CA ILE A 12 -18.64 16.21 40.99
C ILE A 12 -18.10 14.85 40.53
N ALA A 13 -18.82 14.15 39.64
CA ALA A 13 -18.35 12.95 38.98
C ALA A 13 -17.37 13.35 37.86
N LEU A 14 -16.07 13.09 38.03
CA LEU A 14 -15.08 13.19 36.95
C LEU A 14 -15.27 12.02 35.99
N LEU A 15 -15.77 12.31 34.79
CA LEU A 15 -15.74 11.34 33.66
C LEU A 15 -14.31 11.25 33.12
N ALA A 16 -13.60 10.17 33.39
CA ALA A 16 -12.33 9.87 32.75
C ALA A 16 -12.59 9.41 31.30
N ILE A 17 -12.26 10.25 30.34
CA ILE A 17 -12.26 9.90 28.90
C ILE A 17 -11.00 9.07 28.65
N ALA A 18 -11.15 7.75 28.52
CA ALA A 18 -10.07 6.88 28.09
C ALA A 18 -9.80 7.12 26.60
N THR A 19 -8.67 7.77 26.27
CA THR A 19 -8.17 7.85 24.90
C THR A 19 -7.62 6.49 24.51
N VAL A 20 -8.29 5.80 23.59
CA VAL A 20 -7.74 4.59 22.96
C VAL A 20 -6.62 5.03 22.01
N ALA A 21 -5.36 4.86 22.45
CA ALA A 21 -4.22 5.05 21.57
C ALA A 21 -4.22 3.90 20.55
N THR A 22 -4.58 4.16 19.31
CA THR A 22 -4.35 3.24 18.20
C THR A 22 -2.85 3.09 18.01
N ALA A 23 -2.32 1.87 18.26
CA ALA A 23 -0.93 1.56 17.98
C ALA A 23 -0.62 1.82 16.50
N ALA A 24 0.53 2.44 16.21
CA ALA A 24 0.97 2.64 14.84
C ALA A 24 1.06 1.28 14.12
N PRO A 25 0.66 1.19 12.85
CA PRO A 25 0.73 -0.06 12.10
C PRO A 25 2.18 -0.56 12.08
N GLN A 26 2.36 -1.84 12.39
CA GLN A 26 3.66 -2.50 12.29
C GLN A 26 3.82 -3.05 10.87
N TYR A 27 5.06 -3.05 10.37
CA TYR A 27 5.38 -3.52 9.03
C TYR A 27 6.42 -4.64 9.09
N ARG A 28 6.42 -5.50 8.08
CA ARG A 28 7.47 -6.46 7.78
C ARG A 28 7.88 -6.31 6.32
N THR A 29 9.16 -6.46 6.02
CA THR A 29 9.63 -6.38 4.64
C THR A 29 9.37 -7.70 3.91
N TYR A 30 8.70 -7.64 2.78
CA TYR A 30 8.61 -8.72 1.81
C TYR A 30 9.71 -8.56 0.76
N ALA A 31 10.31 -9.68 0.33
CA ALA A 31 11.28 -9.73 -0.77
C ALA A 31 10.85 -10.79 -1.78
N ASN A 32 10.63 -10.37 -3.03
CA ASN A 32 10.37 -11.30 -4.13
C ASN A 32 11.66 -12.04 -4.52
N ALA A 33 11.64 -13.38 -4.44
CA ALA A 33 12.84 -14.18 -4.68
C ALA A 33 13.30 -14.16 -6.15
N ARG A 34 12.37 -13.98 -7.10
CA ARG A 34 12.66 -14.01 -8.53
C ARG A 34 13.29 -12.70 -9.02
N PHE A 35 12.71 -11.58 -8.68
CA PHE A 35 13.11 -10.26 -9.20
C PHE A 35 13.84 -9.41 -8.16
N GLY A 36 13.86 -9.82 -6.90
CA GLY A 36 14.49 -9.08 -5.80
C GLY A 36 13.70 -7.85 -5.36
N THR A 37 12.52 -7.60 -5.92
CA THR A 37 11.65 -6.49 -5.51
C THR A 37 11.33 -6.59 -4.04
N THR A 38 11.53 -5.51 -3.28
CA THR A 38 11.17 -5.45 -1.85
C THR A 38 10.21 -4.31 -1.57
N ALA A 39 9.29 -4.54 -0.64
CA ALA A 39 8.46 -3.50 -0.06
C ALA A 39 8.02 -3.92 1.35
N ASP A 40 7.70 -2.95 2.18
CA ASP A 40 7.09 -3.19 3.47
C ASP A 40 5.60 -3.51 3.29
N VAL A 41 5.14 -4.51 4.02
CA VAL A 41 3.74 -4.92 4.07
C VAL A 41 3.26 -4.87 5.51
N PRO A 42 1.99 -4.52 5.80
CA PRO A 42 1.49 -4.55 7.17
C PRO A 42 1.68 -5.94 7.79
N ALA A 43 2.16 -5.98 9.02
CA ALA A 43 2.58 -7.23 9.66
C ALA A 43 1.41 -8.20 9.89
N ASP A 44 0.20 -7.68 10.07
CA ASP A 44 -1.04 -8.42 10.30
C ASP A 44 -1.76 -8.86 9.00
N TRP A 45 -1.31 -8.39 7.82
CA TRP A 45 -1.90 -8.81 6.55
C TRP A 45 -1.43 -10.22 6.16
N LYS A 46 -2.37 -11.05 5.73
CA LYS A 46 -2.10 -12.43 5.31
C LYS A 46 -1.80 -12.49 3.83
N SER A 47 -0.82 -13.28 3.45
CA SER A 47 -0.53 -13.53 2.04
C SER A 47 -1.47 -14.58 1.46
N ASP A 48 -1.84 -14.39 0.21
CA ASP A 48 -2.41 -15.45 -0.62
C ASP A 48 -1.35 -16.55 -0.90
N PRO A 49 -1.77 -17.73 -1.38
CA PRO A 49 -0.83 -18.71 -1.90
C PRO A 49 0.04 -18.10 -3.01
N PRO A 50 1.37 -18.35 -3.00
CA PRO A 50 2.25 -17.79 -4.00
C PRO A 50 1.89 -18.31 -5.41
N PRO A 51 1.90 -17.43 -6.43
CA PRO A 51 1.66 -17.85 -7.81
C PRO A 51 2.80 -18.73 -8.31
N ALA A 52 2.48 -19.66 -9.21
CA ALA A 52 3.45 -20.62 -9.75
C ALA A 52 4.64 -19.96 -10.49
N ASN A 53 4.42 -18.80 -11.09
CA ASN A 53 5.46 -18.04 -11.79
C ASN A 53 6.42 -17.26 -10.86
N GLY A 54 6.06 -17.12 -9.57
CA GLY A 54 6.89 -16.45 -8.57
C GLY A 54 7.10 -14.94 -8.79
N ASP A 55 6.25 -14.28 -9.58
CA ASP A 55 6.43 -12.86 -9.94
C ASP A 55 6.15 -11.90 -8.80
N GLY A 56 5.36 -12.31 -7.83
CA GLY A 56 4.98 -11.47 -6.70
C GLY A 56 4.15 -12.18 -5.66
N LEU A 57 3.61 -11.42 -4.73
CA LEU A 57 2.72 -11.94 -3.70
C LEU A 57 1.67 -10.89 -3.34
N ARG A 58 0.44 -11.34 -3.20
CA ARG A 58 -0.68 -10.52 -2.73
C ARG A 58 -0.89 -10.73 -1.24
N PHE A 59 -1.10 -9.65 -0.52
CA PHE A 59 -1.41 -9.59 0.91
C PHE A 59 -2.79 -8.98 1.08
N VAL A 60 -3.57 -9.48 2.02
CA VAL A 60 -4.95 -9.06 2.25
C VAL A 60 -5.12 -8.64 3.71
N SER A 61 -5.83 -7.54 3.92
CA SER A 61 -6.15 -7.03 5.25
C SER A 61 -6.97 -8.05 6.06
N PRO A 62 -6.94 -8.00 7.41
CA PRO A 62 -7.69 -8.92 8.26
C PRO A 62 -9.19 -8.93 7.98
N ASP A 63 -9.77 -7.80 7.58
CA ASP A 63 -11.17 -7.64 7.21
C ASP A 63 -11.47 -7.94 5.73
N GLN A 64 -10.44 -8.31 4.95
CA GLN A 64 -10.51 -8.66 3.52
C GLN A 64 -10.96 -7.54 2.58
N ARG A 65 -10.97 -6.28 3.04
CA ARG A 65 -11.44 -5.14 2.25
C ARG A 65 -10.33 -4.39 1.52
N ALA A 66 -9.08 -4.64 1.91
CA ALA A 66 -7.92 -4.05 1.25
C ALA A 66 -6.91 -5.11 0.86
N SER A 67 -6.12 -4.81 -0.16
CA SER A 67 -5.04 -5.68 -0.60
C SER A 67 -3.83 -4.91 -1.08
N LEU A 68 -2.66 -5.53 -0.95
CA LEU A 68 -1.38 -5.05 -1.46
C LEU A 68 -0.70 -6.17 -2.24
N THR A 69 -0.40 -5.93 -3.51
CA THR A 69 0.46 -6.81 -4.30
C THR A 69 1.84 -6.16 -4.44
N VAL A 70 2.88 -6.94 -4.14
CA VAL A 70 4.28 -6.58 -4.40
C VAL A 70 4.83 -7.54 -5.43
N SER A 71 5.31 -7.03 -6.56
CA SER A 71 5.72 -7.84 -7.70
C SER A 71 6.91 -7.28 -8.46
N GLY A 72 7.55 -8.16 -9.24
CA GLY A 72 8.52 -7.79 -10.26
C GLY A 72 8.13 -8.39 -11.60
N SER A 73 8.48 -7.72 -12.70
CA SER A 73 8.26 -8.22 -14.04
C SER A 73 9.39 -7.79 -14.97
N LEU A 74 9.59 -8.54 -16.06
CA LEU A 74 10.52 -8.13 -17.11
C LEU A 74 9.93 -6.96 -17.91
N GLN A 75 10.80 -6.04 -18.32
CA GLN A 75 10.49 -5.08 -19.36
C GLN A 75 10.45 -5.82 -20.71
N ILE A 76 9.25 -5.86 -21.32
CA ILE A 76 8.97 -6.62 -22.56
C ILE A 76 8.62 -5.72 -23.75
N TYR A 77 8.45 -4.43 -23.53
CA TYR A 77 8.14 -3.44 -24.57
C TYR A 77 9.42 -2.91 -25.22
N ASP A 78 9.33 -2.42 -26.44
CA ASP A 78 10.49 -1.87 -27.17
C ASP A 78 11.04 -0.60 -26.52
N THR A 79 10.15 0.21 -25.92
CA THR A 79 10.52 1.44 -25.22
C THR A 79 9.93 1.53 -23.81
N ILE A 80 10.56 2.35 -22.96
CA ILE A 80 10.04 2.65 -21.60
C ILE A 80 8.70 3.40 -21.72
N ASP A 81 8.54 4.27 -22.70
CA ASP A 81 7.28 5.04 -22.91
C ASP A 81 6.12 4.11 -23.27
N GLU A 82 6.33 3.11 -24.11
CA GLU A 82 5.32 2.09 -24.41
C GLU A 82 4.94 1.27 -23.17
N ALA A 83 5.92 0.87 -22.35
CA ALA A 83 5.65 0.19 -21.10
C ALA A 83 4.80 1.06 -20.15
N MET A 84 5.17 2.33 -20.00
CA MET A 84 4.41 3.27 -19.16
C MET A 84 2.99 3.49 -19.68
N LYS A 85 2.80 3.63 -21.00
CA LYS A 85 1.47 3.70 -21.60
C LYS A 85 0.64 2.46 -21.31
N ALA A 86 1.24 1.26 -21.40
CA ALA A 86 0.55 0.01 -21.09
C ALA A 86 0.10 -0.06 -19.62
N TYR A 87 0.93 0.43 -18.69
CA TYR A 87 0.53 0.53 -17.28
C TYR A 87 -0.55 1.59 -17.02
N GLU A 88 -0.65 2.60 -17.86
CA GLU A 88 -1.68 3.65 -17.79
C GLU A 88 -2.99 3.30 -18.48
N GLU A 89 -3.05 2.18 -19.19
CA GLU A 89 -4.33 1.68 -19.71
C GLU A 89 -5.18 1.20 -18.53
N PRO A 90 -6.39 1.77 -18.35
CA PRO A 90 -7.26 1.37 -17.25
C PRO A 90 -7.70 -0.09 -17.41
N GLY A 91 -7.63 -0.86 -16.34
CA GLY A 91 -8.24 -2.18 -16.28
C GLY A 91 -9.77 -2.12 -16.31
N ASP A 92 -10.40 -3.29 -16.34
CA ASP A 92 -11.87 -3.38 -16.37
C ASP A 92 -12.50 -2.67 -15.16
N GLY A 93 -13.38 -1.70 -15.46
CA GLY A 93 -14.06 -0.87 -14.48
C GLY A 93 -13.18 0.19 -13.79
N GLU A 94 -11.92 0.33 -14.18
CA GLU A 94 -11.02 1.34 -13.61
C GLU A 94 -11.20 2.71 -14.26
N LYS A 95 -11.07 3.74 -13.43
CA LYS A 95 -10.97 5.13 -13.85
C LYS A 95 -9.71 5.74 -13.22
N ILE A 96 -8.67 5.95 -14.01
CA ILE A 96 -7.44 6.61 -13.56
C ILE A 96 -7.69 8.10 -13.39
N THR A 97 -7.43 8.64 -12.21
CA THR A 97 -7.62 10.05 -11.85
C THR A 97 -6.32 10.78 -11.55
N TYR A 98 -5.23 10.04 -11.34
CA TYR A 98 -3.90 10.58 -11.07
C TYR A 98 -2.84 9.82 -11.85
N ARG A 99 -1.89 10.55 -12.44
CA ARG A 99 -0.69 10.04 -13.12
C ARG A 99 0.50 10.92 -12.78
N HIS A 100 1.62 10.28 -12.49
CA HIS A 100 2.90 10.96 -12.33
C HIS A 100 4.00 10.10 -12.95
N ARG A 101 4.68 10.64 -13.95
CA ARG A 101 5.79 9.97 -14.64
C ARG A 101 7.12 10.61 -14.30
N GLU A 102 8.10 9.78 -14.06
CA GLU A 102 9.53 10.09 -14.02
C GLU A 102 10.23 9.25 -15.09
N PRO A 103 11.50 9.51 -15.43
CA PRO A 103 12.19 8.75 -16.50
C PRO A 103 12.19 7.23 -16.30
N ARG A 104 12.13 6.77 -15.05
CA ARG A 104 12.16 5.35 -14.66
C ARG A 104 11.17 5.00 -13.57
N ALA A 105 10.15 5.81 -13.38
CA ALA A 105 9.09 5.51 -12.43
C ALA A 105 7.74 6.04 -12.92
N LEU A 106 6.69 5.36 -12.53
CA LEU A 106 5.32 5.70 -12.81
C LEU A 106 4.50 5.51 -11.55
N VAL A 107 3.67 6.49 -11.24
CA VAL A 107 2.61 6.37 -10.24
C VAL A 107 1.28 6.61 -10.91
N ILE A 108 0.35 5.71 -10.69
CA ILE A 108 -1.06 5.86 -11.10
C ILE A 108 -1.97 5.60 -9.92
N SER A 109 -3.08 6.30 -9.89
CA SER A 109 -4.14 6.05 -8.91
C SER A 109 -5.49 6.40 -9.51
N GLY A 110 -6.54 5.77 -9.01
CA GLY A 110 -7.88 5.97 -9.50
C GLY A 110 -8.90 5.20 -8.68
N THR A 111 -10.05 4.94 -9.29
CA THR A 111 -11.14 4.20 -8.66
C THR A 111 -11.58 3.02 -9.52
N ARG A 112 -12.07 1.97 -8.86
CA ARG A 112 -12.83 0.86 -9.43
C ARG A 112 -14.06 0.66 -8.56
N GLY A 113 -15.24 1.14 -9.01
CA GLY A 113 -16.42 1.19 -8.15
C GLY A 113 -16.15 1.99 -6.88
N ASP A 114 -16.39 1.38 -5.71
CA ASP A 114 -16.18 1.96 -4.38
C ASP A 114 -14.76 1.75 -3.83
N THR A 115 -13.84 1.28 -4.66
CA THR A 115 -12.45 1.02 -4.28
C THR A 115 -11.52 2.06 -4.91
N ILE A 116 -10.54 2.54 -4.15
CA ILE A 116 -9.39 3.27 -4.68
C ILE A 116 -8.30 2.25 -4.97
N PHE A 117 -7.63 2.39 -6.12
CA PHE A 117 -6.36 1.74 -6.39
C PHE A 117 -5.22 2.76 -6.43
N TYR A 118 -4.03 2.31 -6.03
CA TYR A 118 -2.77 3.02 -6.12
C TYR A 118 -1.69 2.07 -6.61
N ALA A 119 -1.01 2.41 -7.68
CA ALA A 119 0.12 1.64 -8.18
C ALA A 119 1.36 2.52 -8.32
N LYS A 120 2.51 1.95 -7.97
CA LYS A 120 3.83 2.52 -8.23
C LYS A 120 4.71 1.49 -8.90
N HIS A 121 5.33 1.89 -10.01
CA HIS A 121 6.24 1.07 -10.80
C HIS A 121 7.60 1.77 -10.85
N VAL A 122 8.69 1.03 -10.61
CA VAL A 122 10.05 1.55 -10.65
C VAL A 122 10.91 0.63 -11.53
N LEU A 123 11.51 1.18 -12.56
CA LEU A 123 12.36 0.47 -13.48
C LEU A 123 13.80 0.38 -12.95
N SER A 124 14.41 -0.78 -13.06
CA SER A 124 15.74 -1.07 -12.54
C SER A 124 16.52 -2.02 -13.43
N CYS A 125 17.73 -2.41 -12.98
CA CYS A 125 18.55 -3.42 -13.66
C CYS A 125 18.90 -3.08 -15.11
N GLY A 126 19.31 -1.82 -15.37
CA GLY A 126 19.58 -1.38 -16.74
C GLY A 126 18.35 -1.42 -17.63
N ASP A 127 17.21 -1.01 -17.07
CA ASP A 127 15.90 -0.94 -17.73
C ASP A 127 15.31 -2.31 -18.10
N GLN A 128 15.60 -3.34 -17.32
CA GLN A 128 15.12 -4.70 -17.60
C GLN A 128 14.03 -5.20 -16.65
N ILE A 129 13.88 -4.60 -15.44
CA ILE A 129 12.93 -5.06 -14.43
C ILE A 129 12.08 -3.90 -13.95
N TRP A 130 10.77 -4.07 -14.03
CA TRP A 130 9.77 -3.28 -13.32
C TRP A 130 9.54 -3.86 -11.93
N ASN A 131 9.68 -3.03 -10.90
CA ASN A 131 9.35 -3.35 -9.51
C ASN A 131 8.09 -2.60 -9.16
N SER A 132 7.08 -3.30 -8.67
CA SER A 132 5.74 -2.74 -8.57
C SER A 132 5.11 -3.02 -7.21
N ILE A 133 4.34 -2.06 -6.74
CA ILE A 133 3.28 -2.24 -5.74
C ILE A 133 1.95 -1.86 -6.35
N TYR A 134 0.89 -2.57 -5.95
CA TYR A 134 -0.48 -2.27 -6.30
C TYR A 134 -1.35 -2.44 -5.04
N LEU A 135 -1.91 -1.34 -4.56
CA LEU A 135 -2.81 -1.29 -3.41
C LEU A 135 -4.24 -1.07 -3.85
N GLU A 136 -5.17 -1.74 -3.18
CA GLU A 136 -6.61 -1.50 -3.28
C GLU A 136 -7.21 -1.39 -1.89
N TYR A 137 -8.10 -0.41 -1.70
CA TYR A 137 -8.77 -0.17 -0.41
C TYR A 137 -10.08 0.59 -0.60
N PRO A 138 -11.03 0.53 0.36
CA PRO A 138 -12.32 1.22 0.25
C PRO A 138 -12.16 2.74 0.12
N ALA A 139 -12.83 3.34 -0.85
CA ALA A 139 -12.78 4.79 -1.10
C ALA A 139 -13.28 5.60 0.11
N ALA A 140 -14.27 5.08 0.83
CA ALA A 140 -14.80 5.70 2.05
C ALA A 140 -13.77 5.79 3.19
N GLU A 141 -12.69 4.99 3.13
CA GLU A 141 -11.64 4.93 4.15
C GLU A 141 -10.32 5.58 3.70
N LYS A 142 -10.35 6.35 2.62
CA LYS A 142 -9.14 6.96 2.04
C LYS A 142 -8.21 7.58 3.10
N THR A 143 -8.75 8.41 3.97
CA THR A 143 -7.95 9.11 5.00
C THR A 143 -7.25 8.14 5.97
N ALA A 144 -7.90 7.01 6.31
CA ALA A 144 -7.31 5.98 7.16
C ALA A 144 -6.14 5.26 6.46
N TYR A 145 -6.21 5.12 5.12
CA TYR A 145 -5.18 4.45 4.33
C TYR A 145 -4.05 5.37 3.86
N ASP A 146 -4.18 6.71 3.92
CA ASP A 146 -3.18 7.65 3.37
C ASP A 146 -1.76 7.43 3.96
N ALA A 147 -1.64 7.20 5.26
CA ALA A 147 -0.37 6.92 5.91
C ALA A 147 0.24 5.58 5.47
N LEU A 148 -0.59 4.55 5.33
CA LEU A 148 -0.18 3.22 4.85
C LEU A 148 0.31 3.30 3.39
N VAL A 149 -0.46 3.94 2.51
CA VAL A 149 -0.07 4.15 1.09
C VAL A 149 1.27 4.86 1.00
N THR A 150 1.46 5.93 1.77
CA THR A 150 2.71 6.70 1.80
C THR A 150 3.89 5.83 2.25
N HIS A 151 3.73 5.07 3.33
CA HIS A 151 4.78 4.19 3.87
C HIS A 151 5.15 3.11 2.86
N VAL A 152 4.16 2.36 2.36
CA VAL A 152 4.38 1.25 1.42
C VAL A 152 5.02 1.76 0.12
N ALA A 153 4.50 2.85 -0.45
CA ALA A 153 5.06 3.45 -1.67
C ALA A 153 6.49 3.97 -1.46
N GLY A 154 6.78 4.51 -0.27
CA GLY A 154 8.11 4.94 0.14
C GLY A 154 9.08 3.79 0.42
N SER A 155 8.58 2.60 0.75
CA SER A 155 9.39 1.42 1.06
C SER A 155 9.77 0.59 -0.17
N LEU A 156 9.11 0.78 -1.32
CA LEU A 156 9.41 0.04 -2.54
C LEU A 156 10.87 0.25 -2.95
N ARG A 157 11.62 -0.83 -3.05
CA ARG A 157 13.02 -0.84 -3.51
C ARG A 157 13.20 -1.86 -4.62
N PRO A 158 13.90 -1.49 -5.69
CA PRO A 158 14.43 -2.42 -6.66
C PRO A 158 15.44 -3.34 -5.97
N GLY A 159 15.32 -4.64 -6.22
CA GLY A 159 16.27 -5.62 -5.75
C GLY A 159 17.26 -6.02 -6.82
N ARG A 160 18.12 -6.97 -6.46
CA ARG A 160 19.02 -7.65 -7.39
C ARG A 160 18.44 -9.01 -7.72
N SER A 161 18.31 -9.32 -9.00
CA SER A 161 17.92 -10.63 -9.47
C SER A 161 19.11 -11.40 -9.99
N ALA A 162 19.32 -12.62 -9.53
CA ALA A 162 20.33 -13.51 -10.07
C ALA A 162 19.97 -13.97 -11.50
N GLN A 163 18.72 -13.88 -11.88
CA GLN A 163 18.22 -14.30 -13.19
C GLN A 163 18.41 -13.26 -14.29
N VAL A 164 18.67 -11.99 -13.92
CA VAL A 164 18.87 -10.89 -14.88
C VAL A 164 20.33 -10.44 -14.84
N PRO A 165 21.12 -10.66 -15.93
CA PRO A 165 22.58 -10.44 -15.92
C PRO A 165 23.04 -9.03 -15.52
N ARG A 166 22.23 -8.00 -15.79
CA ARG A 166 22.53 -6.60 -15.45
C ARG A 166 22.12 -6.20 -14.04
N CYS A 167 21.56 -7.12 -13.27
CA CYS A 167 21.15 -6.96 -11.87
C CYS A 167 22.18 -7.51 -10.86
N LYS A 168 23.39 -7.80 -11.29
CA LYS A 168 24.46 -8.33 -10.42
C LYS A 168 25.08 -7.28 -9.53
#